data_240dade12a63721cb013d5bcb95b1cf7
#
_entry.id   240dade12a63721cb013d5bcb95b1cf7
#
_cell.length_a   1.000
_cell.length_b   1.000
_cell.length_c   1.000
_cell.angle_alpha   90.00
_cell.angle_beta   90.00
_cell.angle_gamma   90.00
#
_symmetry.space_group_name_H-M   'P 1'
#
loop_
_entity.id
_entity.type
_entity.pdbx_description
1 polymer ?
#
loop_
_entity_poly.entity_id
_entity_poly.type
_entity_poly.pdbx_seq_one_letter_code
_entity_poly.pdbx_strand_id
1 'polypeptide(L)'
;EIASCLVGSEMCIRDRDKEERRKGRDTLWYIWAGPKSPVFGKDKMATFERYFIADKETHKETKNAYYRLYDNEEILNKILRELGLDENRSHIINGHVPVEIKRGETPIKCNGKLLIIDGGFSKAYQGKTGIAGYTLVANSHGMNLVEHRPFVSAEDAIRNETDMVSDNILIETAKRRILVADTDIGRELKESIGHLEKLLNAYRDGILIEKGI
;
A
#
# COMPACT_ATOMS: atom_id res chain seq x y z
N GLU A 1 5.81 -4.07 4.70
CA GLU A 1 5.96 -4.33 6.15
C GLU A 1 4.84 -3.73 7.02
N ILE A 2 4.24 -2.58 6.67
CA ILE A 2 3.05 -2.11 7.41
C ILE A 2 1.87 -3.06 7.19
N ALA A 3 1.69 -3.60 5.98
CA ALA A 3 0.72 -4.67 5.72
C ALA A 3 1.10 -5.97 6.43
N SER A 4 2.38 -6.32 6.53
CA SER A 4 2.85 -7.48 7.30
C SER A 4 2.70 -7.26 8.81
N CYS A 5 2.83 -6.02 9.31
CA CYS A 5 2.50 -5.68 10.69
C CYS A 5 1.00 -5.83 10.99
N LEU A 6 0.11 -5.45 10.06
CA LEU A 6 -1.33 -5.67 10.22
C LEU A 6 -1.69 -7.16 10.18
N VAL A 7 -1.15 -7.90 9.24
CA VAL A 7 -1.30 -9.36 9.15
C VAL A 7 -0.64 -10.06 10.34
N GLY A 8 0.54 -9.64 10.74
CA GLY A 8 1.22 -10.12 11.94
C GLY A 8 0.44 -9.82 13.22
N SER A 9 -0.19 -8.65 13.32
CA SER A 9 -1.06 -8.30 14.45
C SER A 9 -2.35 -9.11 14.47
N GLU A 10 -2.93 -9.41 13.31
CA GLU A 10 -4.11 -10.27 13.20
C GLU A 10 -3.79 -11.72 13.63
N MET A 11 -2.66 -12.27 13.21
CA MET A 11 -2.16 -13.57 13.67
C MET A 11 -1.86 -13.55 15.18
N CYS A 12 -1.26 -12.48 15.71
CA CYS A 12 -1.02 -12.31 17.15
C CYS A 12 -2.32 -12.25 17.97
N ILE A 13 -3.40 -11.71 17.40
CA ILE A 13 -4.71 -11.66 18.09
C ILE A 13 -5.35 -13.05 18.15
N ARG A 14 -5.12 -13.90 17.14
CA ARG A 14 -5.83 -15.17 16.97
C ARG A 14 -5.21 -16.32 17.74
N ASP A 15 -3.89 -16.46 17.71
CA ASP A 15 -3.21 -17.71 18.08
C ASP A 15 -2.30 -17.64 19.32
N ARG A 16 -2.25 -16.51 20.05
CA ARG A 16 -1.31 -16.31 21.16
C ARG A 16 -1.96 -16.11 22.50
N ASP A 17 -1.14 -15.98 23.54
CA ASP A 17 -1.60 -15.79 24.93
C ASP A 17 -2.39 -14.49 25.15
N LYS A 18 -2.96 -14.32 26.35
CA LYS A 18 -3.83 -13.18 26.67
C LYS A 18 -3.11 -11.83 26.60
N GLU A 19 -1.83 -11.80 26.94
CA GLU A 19 -1.05 -10.56 26.98
C GLU A 19 -0.67 -10.12 25.55
N GLU A 20 -0.24 -11.03 24.72
CA GLU A 20 0.06 -10.78 23.33
C GLU A 20 -1.20 -10.37 22.54
N ARG A 21 -2.34 -11.00 22.81
CA ARG A 21 -3.63 -10.59 22.24
C ARG A 21 -4.02 -9.16 22.64
N ARG A 22 -3.78 -8.79 23.91
CA ARG A 22 -4.04 -7.42 24.37
C ARG A 22 -3.14 -6.44 23.63
N LYS A 23 -1.84 -6.71 23.58
CA LYS A 23 -0.86 -5.88 22.87
C LYS A 23 -1.20 -5.74 21.37
N GLY A 24 -1.62 -6.81 20.71
CA GLY A 24 -2.08 -6.77 19.32
C GLY A 24 -3.28 -5.86 19.13
N ARG A 25 -4.30 -5.96 19.98
CA ARG A 25 -5.48 -5.06 19.94
C ARG A 25 -5.12 -3.61 20.22
N ASP A 26 -4.27 -3.35 21.19
CA ASP A 26 -3.83 -2.00 21.54
C ASP A 26 -3.02 -1.39 20.39
N THR A 27 -2.21 -2.20 19.69
CA THR A 27 -1.47 -1.79 18.48
C THR A 27 -2.42 -1.45 17.34
N LEU A 28 -3.41 -2.30 17.06
CA LEU A 28 -4.41 -2.03 16.01
C LEU A 28 -5.22 -0.78 16.32
N TRP A 29 -5.65 -0.61 17.58
CA TRP A 29 -6.35 0.58 18.02
C TRP A 29 -5.50 1.84 17.81
N TYR A 30 -4.21 1.77 18.19
CA TYR A 30 -3.29 2.88 17.99
C TYR A 30 -3.08 3.20 16.50
N ILE A 31 -2.90 2.18 15.66
CA ILE A 31 -2.76 2.38 14.20
C ILE A 31 -4.01 3.04 13.64
N TRP A 32 -5.19 2.64 14.08
CA TRP A 32 -6.45 3.17 13.59
C TRP A 32 -6.74 4.61 14.05
N ALA A 33 -6.46 4.98 15.29
CA ALA A 33 -6.90 6.24 15.90
C ALA A 33 -5.79 7.03 16.61
N GLY A 34 -4.56 6.52 16.65
CA GLY A 34 -3.45 7.18 17.34
C GLY A 34 -3.00 8.46 16.64
N PRO A 35 -2.77 9.56 17.37
CA PRO A 35 -2.45 10.88 16.82
C PRO A 35 -1.09 10.92 16.09
N LYS A 36 -0.22 9.94 16.34
CA LYS A 36 1.08 9.79 15.64
C LYS A 36 1.06 8.63 14.63
N SER A 37 -0.09 7.96 14.46
CA SER A 37 -0.21 6.88 13.51
C SER A 37 -0.12 7.42 12.07
N PRO A 38 0.75 6.86 11.22
CA PRO A 38 0.82 7.24 9.82
C PRO A 38 -0.46 6.85 9.05
N VAL A 39 -1.17 5.81 9.49
CA VAL A 39 -2.43 5.36 8.89
C VAL A 39 -3.57 6.33 9.22
N PHE A 40 -3.67 6.77 10.47
CA PHE A 40 -4.67 7.77 10.86
C PHE A 40 -4.39 9.14 10.22
N GLY A 41 -3.14 9.54 10.14
CA GLY A 41 -2.65 10.66 9.34
C GLY A 41 -2.96 12.06 9.86
N LYS A 42 -3.57 12.21 11.02
CA LYS A 42 -3.96 13.50 11.63
C LYS A 42 -3.99 13.44 13.15
N ASP A 43 -4.09 14.58 13.80
CA ASP A 43 -4.07 14.73 15.26
C ASP A 43 -5.38 14.29 15.93
N LYS A 44 -6.50 14.45 15.24
CA LYS A 44 -7.84 14.10 15.74
C LYS A 44 -8.82 13.87 14.59
N MET A 45 -9.99 13.34 14.92
CA MET A 45 -11.12 13.22 14.02
C MET A 45 -12.23 14.15 14.52
N ALA A 46 -12.43 15.26 13.84
CA ALA A 46 -13.39 16.30 14.22
C ALA A 46 -14.81 16.05 13.65
N THR A 47 -15.27 14.80 13.66
CA THR A 47 -16.59 14.46 13.08
C THR A 47 -17.73 14.97 13.96
N PHE A 48 -17.68 14.69 15.25
CA PHE A 48 -18.75 15.12 16.19
C PHE A 48 -18.73 16.61 16.41
N GLU A 49 -17.55 17.21 16.47
CA GLU A 49 -17.40 18.66 16.60
C GLU A 49 -18.10 19.39 15.44
N ARG A 50 -17.99 18.87 14.22
CA ARG A 50 -18.64 19.45 13.04
C ARG A 50 -20.15 19.38 13.07
N TYR A 51 -20.71 18.37 13.77
CA TYR A 51 -22.16 18.21 13.89
C TYR A 51 -22.75 18.94 15.08
N PHE A 52 -22.04 19.03 16.20
CA PHE A 52 -22.60 19.42 17.48
C PHE A 52 -22.01 20.70 18.08
N ILE A 53 -20.89 21.20 17.58
CA ILE A 53 -20.21 22.38 18.11
C ILE A 53 -20.14 23.47 17.05
N ALA A 54 -20.67 24.66 17.36
CA ALA A 54 -20.68 25.78 16.45
C ALA A 54 -19.31 26.44 16.25
N ASP A 55 -18.40 26.29 17.21
CA ASP A 55 -17.04 26.82 17.14
C ASP A 55 -16.21 26.08 16.10
N LYS A 56 -15.93 26.74 14.99
CA LYS A 56 -15.17 26.21 13.86
C LYS A 56 -13.70 25.91 14.18
N GLU A 57 -13.13 26.49 15.24
CA GLU A 57 -11.76 26.17 15.66
C GLU A 57 -11.66 24.70 16.09
N THR A 58 -12.71 24.16 16.69
CA THR A 58 -12.77 22.74 17.09
C THR A 58 -12.81 21.80 15.90
N HIS A 59 -13.21 22.27 14.71
CA HIS A 59 -13.30 21.48 13.47
C HIS A 59 -11.95 21.30 12.76
N LYS A 60 -10.90 22.03 13.18
CA LYS A 60 -9.58 21.95 12.55
C LYS A 60 -8.93 20.62 12.87
N GLU A 61 -8.41 19.97 11.85
CA GLU A 61 -7.61 18.77 11.94
C GLU A 61 -6.23 19.07 11.36
N THR A 62 -5.17 18.68 12.07
CA THR A 62 -3.79 18.90 11.63
C THR A 62 -3.23 17.61 11.08
N LYS A 63 -2.79 17.63 9.82
CA LYS A 63 -2.13 16.48 9.20
C LYS A 63 -0.84 16.15 9.96
N ASN A 64 -0.56 14.86 10.08
CA ASN A 64 0.64 14.33 10.69
C ASN A 64 1.91 14.75 9.90
N ALA A 65 3.08 14.67 10.54
CA ALA A 65 4.33 15.12 9.95
C ALA A 65 4.66 14.43 8.63
N TYR A 66 4.31 13.15 8.46
CA TYR A 66 4.50 12.40 7.23
C TYR A 66 3.89 13.15 6.03
N TYR A 67 2.63 13.56 6.11
CA TYR A 67 1.92 14.26 5.02
C TYR A 67 2.39 15.68 4.74
N ARG A 68 3.26 16.23 5.60
CA ARG A 68 3.92 17.52 5.36
C ARG A 68 5.31 17.36 4.75
N LEU A 69 5.88 16.17 4.87
CA LEU A 69 7.28 15.89 4.53
C LEU A 69 7.42 14.94 3.33
N TYR A 70 6.33 14.33 2.86
CA TYR A 70 6.39 13.33 1.80
C TYR A 70 6.77 13.90 0.40
N ASP A 71 6.80 15.22 0.25
CA ASP A 71 7.36 15.87 -0.94
C ASP A 71 8.88 16.08 -0.86
N ASN A 72 9.51 15.68 0.25
CA ASN A 72 10.95 15.76 0.44
C ASN A 72 11.60 14.39 0.17
N GLU A 73 12.38 14.31 -0.92
CA GLU A 73 13.03 13.07 -1.36
C GLU A 73 14.01 12.51 -0.32
N GLU A 74 14.72 13.37 0.41
CA GLU A 74 15.67 12.95 1.43
C GLU A 74 14.98 12.24 2.61
N ILE A 75 13.78 12.73 2.99
CA ILE A 75 12.94 12.09 4.00
C ILE A 75 12.45 10.73 3.52
N LEU A 76 12.00 10.62 2.27
CA LEU A 76 11.57 9.35 1.69
C LEU A 76 12.73 8.34 1.64
N ASN A 77 13.91 8.80 1.23
CA ASN A 77 15.13 7.97 1.23
C ASN A 77 15.48 7.49 2.64
N LYS A 78 15.36 8.36 3.65
CA LYS A 78 15.57 7.97 5.04
C LYS A 78 14.59 6.88 5.47
N ILE A 79 13.30 7.03 5.14
CA ILE A 79 12.28 6.01 5.44
C ILE A 79 12.65 4.66 4.80
N LEU A 80 13.04 4.66 3.53
CA LEU A 80 13.42 3.43 2.83
C LEU A 80 14.64 2.77 3.49
N ARG A 81 15.68 3.54 3.83
CA ARG A 81 16.88 3.02 4.52
C ARG A 81 16.56 2.43 5.90
N GLU A 82 15.71 3.10 6.69
CA GLU A 82 15.28 2.60 8.00
C GLU A 82 14.51 1.27 7.90
N LEU A 83 13.85 1.03 6.76
CA LEU A 83 13.18 -0.23 6.44
C LEU A 83 14.11 -1.27 5.79
N GLY A 84 15.40 -0.97 5.62
CA GLY A 84 16.37 -1.87 4.99
C GLY A 84 16.20 -2.01 3.48
N LEU A 85 15.54 -1.04 2.82
CA LEU A 85 15.26 -1.06 1.40
C LEU A 85 16.26 -0.20 0.61
N ASP A 86 16.52 -0.59 -0.65
CA ASP A 86 17.36 0.19 -1.57
C ASP A 86 16.60 1.43 -2.06
N GLU A 87 17.08 2.61 -1.68
CA GLU A 87 16.45 3.88 -2.01
C GLU A 87 16.41 4.18 -3.52
N ASN A 88 17.28 3.53 -4.33
CA ASN A 88 17.30 3.74 -5.77
C ASN A 88 16.36 2.83 -6.55
N ARG A 89 15.85 1.78 -5.91
CA ARG A 89 15.02 0.75 -6.55
C ARG A 89 13.66 0.58 -5.92
N SER A 90 13.44 1.20 -4.76
CA SER A 90 12.23 1.01 -3.97
C SER A 90 11.31 2.20 -4.09
N HIS A 91 10.02 1.94 -4.03
CA HIS A 91 8.96 2.92 -4.05
C HIS A 91 8.15 2.86 -2.75
N ILE A 92 7.66 4.01 -2.32
CA ILE A 92 6.66 4.10 -1.26
C ILE A 92 5.30 4.24 -1.93
N ILE A 93 4.37 3.36 -1.59
CA ILE A 93 3.00 3.40 -2.10
C ILE A 93 2.09 3.85 -0.95
N ASN A 94 1.37 4.94 -1.17
CA ASN A 94 0.54 5.57 -0.17
C ASN A 94 -0.93 5.58 -0.59
N GLY A 95 -1.81 5.23 0.34
CA GLY A 95 -3.26 5.33 0.20
C GLY A 95 -3.85 6.22 1.29
N HIS A 96 -5.15 6.12 1.55
CA HIS A 96 -5.90 6.73 2.65
C HIS A 96 -6.13 8.25 2.54
N VAL A 97 -5.17 9.04 2.06
CA VAL A 97 -5.33 10.47 1.83
C VAL A 97 -5.36 10.72 0.33
N PRO A 98 -6.54 11.06 -0.23
CA PRO A 98 -6.69 11.22 -1.67
C PRO A 98 -5.94 12.43 -2.20
N VAL A 99 -5.48 12.30 -3.45
CA VAL A 99 -4.87 13.40 -4.22
C VAL A 99 -5.94 14.39 -4.65
N GLU A 100 -5.72 15.68 -4.41
CA GLU A 100 -6.61 16.73 -4.84
C GLU A 100 -6.13 17.36 -6.17
N ILE A 101 -6.38 16.67 -7.29
CA ILE A 101 -5.96 17.11 -8.64
C ILE A 101 -6.46 18.52 -8.95
N LYS A 102 -7.68 18.88 -8.52
CA LYS A 102 -8.23 20.24 -8.69
C LYS A 102 -7.40 21.33 -8.02
N ARG A 103 -6.55 20.97 -7.07
CA ARG A 103 -5.60 21.86 -6.41
C ARG A 103 -4.18 21.79 -6.98
N GLY A 104 -3.99 21.03 -8.07
CA GLY A 104 -2.71 20.88 -8.71
C GLY A 104 -1.80 19.84 -8.03
N GLU A 105 -2.34 19.00 -7.14
CA GLU A 105 -1.57 17.88 -6.58
C GLU A 105 -1.35 16.81 -7.64
N THR A 106 -0.19 16.15 -7.56
CA THR A 106 0.13 15.00 -8.41
C THR A 106 0.24 13.72 -7.57
N PRO A 107 -0.23 12.57 -8.08
CA PRO A 107 -0.08 11.28 -7.43
C PRO A 107 1.37 10.78 -7.40
N ILE A 108 2.24 11.33 -8.25
CA ILE A 108 3.63 10.94 -8.38
C ILE A 108 4.50 11.99 -7.72
N LYS A 109 5.21 11.63 -6.67
CA LYS A 109 6.09 12.51 -5.89
C LYS A 109 7.55 12.08 -6.04
N CYS A 110 8.46 13.05 -5.96
CA CYS A 110 9.91 12.81 -5.98
C CYS A 110 10.34 11.84 -7.09
N ASN A 111 9.95 12.14 -8.34
CA ASN A 111 10.28 11.35 -9.53
C ASN A 111 9.86 9.86 -9.44
N GLY A 112 8.70 9.58 -8.84
CA GLY A 112 8.18 8.23 -8.70
C GLY A 112 8.58 7.52 -7.41
N LYS A 113 9.37 8.13 -6.54
CA LYS A 113 9.77 7.53 -5.26
C LYS A 113 8.58 7.31 -4.32
N LEU A 114 7.61 8.21 -4.34
CA LEU A 114 6.33 8.05 -3.66
C LEU A 114 5.19 8.10 -4.68
N LEU A 115 4.31 7.11 -4.61
CA LEU A 115 3.11 7.00 -5.41
C LEU A 115 1.89 7.04 -4.50
N ILE A 116 0.97 7.99 -4.75
CA ILE A 116 -0.29 8.09 -4.02
C ILE A 116 -1.38 7.48 -4.87
N ILE A 117 -1.92 6.34 -4.43
CA ILE A 117 -2.91 5.58 -5.21
C ILE A 117 -4.36 5.88 -4.81
N ASP A 118 -4.58 6.74 -3.82
CA ASP A 118 -5.92 7.17 -3.41
C ASP A 118 -6.34 8.43 -4.17
N GLY A 119 -7.39 8.32 -4.95
CA GLY A 119 -8.02 9.45 -5.64
C GLY A 119 -9.47 9.68 -5.19
N GLY A 120 -9.93 8.94 -4.17
CA GLY A 120 -11.30 9.00 -3.67
C GLY A 120 -12.31 8.39 -4.64
N PHE A 121 -12.31 7.06 -4.77
CA PHE A 121 -13.24 6.31 -5.63
C PHE A 121 -14.71 6.59 -5.35
N SER A 122 -15.06 6.96 -4.12
CA SER A 122 -16.44 7.30 -3.77
C SER A 122 -16.89 8.56 -4.53
N LYS A 123 -18.08 8.49 -5.12
CA LYS A 123 -18.71 9.60 -5.85
C LYS A 123 -18.76 10.89 -5.03
N ALA A 124 -18.89 10.80 -3.70
CA ALA A 124 -18.90 11.94 -2.79
C ALA A 124 -17.56 12.72 -2.77
N TYR A 125 -16.43 12.05 -3.05
CA TYR A 125 -15.10 12.67 -3.08
C TYR A 125 -14.72 13.19 -4.46
N GLN A 126 -15.24 12.63 -5.55
CA GLN A 126 -14.89 13.00 -6.93
C GLN A 126 -15.10 14.48 -7.22
N GLY A 127 -16.13 15.09 -6.61
CA GLY A 127 -16.38 16.54 -6.69
C GLY A 127 -15.20 17.38 -6.17
N LYS A 128 -14.45 16.87 -5.18
CA LYS A 128 -13.32 17.53 -4.53
C LYS A 128 -11.99 17.14 -5.18
N THR A 129 -11.77 15.87 -5.41
CA THR A 129 -10.52 15.33 -5.98
C THR A 129 -10.38 15.59 -7.47
N GLY A 130 -11.46 15.47 -8.22
CA GLY A 130 -11.48 15.70 -9.67
C GLY A 130 -11.33 14.42 -10.50
N ILE A 131 -11.06 13.29 -9.87
CA ILE A 131 -10.87 11.96 -10.50
C ILE A 131 -11.67 10.89 -9.76
N ALA A 132 -11.79 9.70 -10.37
CA ALA A 132 -12.42 8.55 -9.73
C ALA A 132 -11.43 7.71 -8.91
N GLY A 133 -10.12 7.84 -9.14
CA GLY A 133 -9.10 7.12 -8.39
C GLY A 133 -7.93 6.66 -9.24
N TYR A 134 -7.02 5.91 -8.63
CA TYR A 134 -5.85 5.35 -9.28
C TYR A 134 -5.76 3.84 -9.07
N THR A 135 -5.20 3.14 -10.06
CA THR A 135 -4.78 1.76 -9.94
C THR A 135 -3.29 1.66 -10.27
N LEU A 136 -2.51 1.14 -9.35
CA LEU A 136 -1.11 0.82 -9.60
C LEU A 136 -1.02 -0.59 -10.19
N VAL A 137 -0.49 -0.69 -11.40
CA VAL A 137 -0.26 -1.95 -12.12
C VAL A 137 1.22 -2.23 -12.13
N ALA A 138 1.66 -3.25 -11.37
CA ALA A 138 3.03 -3.75 -11.38
C ALA A 138 3.08 -5.12 -12.03
N ASN A 139 4.00 -5.31 -12.98
CA ASN A 139 4.19 -6.57 -13.66
C ASN A 139 5.68 -6.81 -13.97
N SER A 140 5.98 -7.89 -14.68
CA SER A 140 7.36 -8.28 -15.01
C SER A 140 8.09 -7.31 -15.96
N HIS A 141 7.41 -6.34 -16.54
CA HIS A 141 7.96 -5.34 -17.45
C HIS A 141 8.12 -3.96 -16.82
N GLY A 142 7.54 -3.72 -15.65
CA GLY A 142 7.63 -2.45 -14.95
C GLY A 142 6.36 -2.10 -14.18
N MET A 143 6.14 -0.81 -14.02
CA MET A 143 5.06 -0.26 -13.18
C MET A 143 4.38 0.91 -13.87
N ASN A 144 3.05 0.90 -13.86
CA ASN A 144 2.20 1.94 -14.41
C ASN A 144 1.18 2.38 -13.38
N LEU A 145 0.87 3.66 -13.37
CA LEU A 145 -0.25 4.23 -12.62
C LEU A 145 -1.39 4.54 -13.60
N VAL A 146 -2.53 3.91 -13.39
CA VAL A 146 -3.74 4.10 -14.19
C VAL A 146 -4.65 5.07 -13.47
N GLU A 147 -4.92 6.23 -14.05
CA GLU A 147 -5.85 7.23 -13.56
C GLU A 147 -7.25 6.96 -14.12
N HIS A 148 -8.23 6.82 -13.25
CA HIS A 148 -9.61 6.59 -13.64
C HIS A 148 -10.40 7.89 -13.63
N ARG A 149 -11.04 8.21 -14.76
CA ARG A 149 -11.96 9.35 -14.84
C ARG A 149 -13.31 8.99 -14.21
N PRO A 150 -14.04 9.98 -13.68
CA PRO A 150 -15.37 9.75 -13.10
C PRO A 150 -16.32 9.13 -14.13
N PHE A 151 -16.96 8.03 -13.73
CA PHE A 151 -18.01 7.41 -14.51
C PHE A 151 -19.32 8.19 -14.36
N VAL A 152 -19.96 8.57 -15.45
CA VAL A 152 -21.18 9.39 -15.43
C VAL A 152 -22.39 8.52 -15.13
N SER A 153 -22.75 7.62 -16.06
CA SER A 153 -23.82 6.64 -15.88
C SER A 153 -23.74 5.54 -16.95
N ALA A 154 -24.37 4.40 -16.68
CA ALA A 154 -24.49 3.33 -17.67
C ALA A 154 -25.31 3.78 -18.90
N GLU A 155 -26.35 4.60 -18.71
CA GLU A 155 -27.16 5.12 -19.79
C GLU A 155 -26.36 6.04 -20.72
N ASP A 156 -25.50 6.89 -20.14
CA ASP A 156 -24.62 7.78 -20.89
C ASP A 156 -23.58 6.97 -21.70
N ALA A 157 -22.96 5.97 -21.06
CA ALA A 157 -22.00 5.09 -21.70
C ALA A 157 -22.62 4.33 -22.90
N ILE A 158 -23.83 3.78 -22.74
CA ILE A 158 -24.55 3.07 -23.79
C ILE A 158 -24.97 4.01 -24.93
N ARG A 159 -25.49 5.20 -24.59
CA ARG A 159 -25.98 6.18 -25.59
C ARG A 159 -24.87 6.76 -26.44
N ASN A 160 -23.72 7.05 -25.80
CA ASN A 160 -22.59 7.72 -26.44
C ASN A 160 -21.49 6.75 -26.86
N GLU A 161 -21.69 5.43 -26.70
CA GLU A 161 -20.71 4.37 -26.96
C GLU A 161 -19.36 4.68 -26.29
N THR A 162 -19.41 5.26 -25.07
CA THR A 162 -18.21 5.63 -24.29
C THR A 162 -17.89 4.53 -23.30
N ASP A 163 -16.61 4.17 -23.25
CA ASP A 163 -16.07 3.28 -22.22
C ASP A 163 -15.60 4.08 -20.99
N MET A 164 -15.24 3.39 -19.90
CA MET A 164 -14.53 4.03 -18.79
C MET A 164 -13.16 4.51 -19.27
N VAL A 165 -12.99 5.83 -19.34
CA VAL A 165 -11.74 6.43 -19.78
C VAL A 165 -10.72 6.35 -18.67
N SER A 166 -9.56 5.79 -18.97
CA SER A 166 -8.43 5.72 -18.05
C SER A 166 -7.17 6.20 -18.78
N ASP A 167 -6.39 7.02 -18.10
CA ASP A 167 -5.10 7.47 -18.57
C ASP A 167 -4.00 6.62 -17.93
N ASN A 168 -3.02 6.19 -18.72
CA ASN A 168 -1.94 5.32 -18.25
C ASN A 168 -0.64 6.12 -18.13
N ILE A 169 -0.10 6.21 -16.94
CA ILE A 169 1.14 6.92 -16.65
C ILE A 169 2.23 5.90 -16.38
N LEU A 170 3.25 5.86 -17.22
CA LEU A 170 4.41 5.00 -17.03
C LEU A 170 5.25 5.52 -15.86
N ILE A 171 5.46 4.68 -14.84
CA ILE A 171 6.30 4.99 -13.67
C ILE A 171 7.71 4.46 -13.87
N GLU A 172 7.81 3.18 -14.19
CA GLU A 172 9.08 2.50 -14.36
C GLU A 172 8.99 1.43 -15.44
N THR A 173 10.05 1.29 -16.23
CA THR A 173 10.24 0.17 -17.14
C THR A 173 11.42 -0.68 -16.68
N ALA A 174 11.18 -1.97 -16.47
CA ALA A 174 12.24 -2.91 -16.14
C ALA A 174 13.20 -3.07 -17.31
N LYS A 175 14.52 -2.91 -17.07
CA LYS A 175 15.58 -3.08 -18.12
C LYS A 175 15.54 -4.47 -18.77
N ARG A 176 15.11 -5.47 -18.02
CA ARG A 176 14.82 -6.83 -18.48
C ARG A 176 13.56 -7.33 -17.76
N ARG A 177 12.89 -8.29 -18.38
CA ARG A 177 11.73 -8.93 -17.73
C ARG A 177 12.12 -9.51 -16.36
N ILE A 178 11.41 -9.16 -15.32
CA ILE A 178 11.57 -9.71 -13.97
C ILE A 178 10.95 -11.10 -13.95
N LEU A 179 11.73 -12.11 -13.58
CA LEU A 179 11.27 -13.49 -13.43
C LEU A 179 10.92 -13.76 -11.97
N VAL A 180 10.11 -14.78 -11.71
CA VAL A 180 9.86 -15.26 -10.33
C VAL A 180 11.19 -15.58 -9.63
N ALA A 181 12.15 -16.13 -10.35
CA ALA A 181 13.49 -16.44 -9.83
C ALA A 181 14.29 -15.22 -9.34
N ASP A 182 13.91 -14.01 -9.74
CA ASP A 182 14.55 -12.75 -9.34
C ASP A 182 13.89 -12.15 -8.08
N THR A 183 12.79 -12.72 -7.59
CA THR A 183 12.04 -12.27 -6.41
C THR A 183 12.48 -13.00 -5.14
N ASP A 184 12.10 -12.48 -3.97
CA ASP A 184 12.33 -13.14 -2.68
C ASP A 184 11.66 -14.50 -2.60
N ILE A 185 10.41 -14.60 -3.07
CA ILE A 185 9.69 -15.89 -3.17
C ILE A 185 10.44 -16.86 -4.07
N GLY A 186 11.00 -16.39 -5.19
CA GLY A 186 11.80 -17.22 -6.09
C GLY A 186 13.07 -17.74 -5.44
N ARG A 187 13.70 -16.95 -4.56
CA ARG A 187 14.87 -17.39 -3.77
C ARG A 187 14.49 -18.48 -2.78
N GLU A 188 13.42 -18.29 -2.00
CA GLU A 188 12.90 -19.29 -1.07
C GLU A 188 12.51 -20.59 -1.76
N LEU A 189 11.88 -20.50 -2.94
CA LEU A 189 11.56 -21.68 -3.75
C LEU A 189 12.81 -22.42 -4.21
N LYS A 190 13.87 -21.75 -4.64
CA LYS A 190 15.14 -22.38 -5.01
C LYS A 190 15.79 -23.11 -3.84
N GLU A 191 15.79 -22.49 -2.66
CA GLU A 191 16.30 -23.14 -1.45
C GLU A 191 15.49 -24.39 -1.09
N SER A 192 14.16 -24.30 -1.15
CA SER A 192 13.26 -25.44 -0.89
C SER A 192 13.48 -26.57 -1.90
N ILE A 193 13.65 -26.26 -3.19
CA ILE A 193 13.98 -27.25 -4.23
C ILE A 193 15.31 -27.93 -3.89
N GLY A 194 16.34 -27.16 -3.52
CA GLY A 194 17.64 -27.76 -3.15
C GLY A 194 17.57 -28.68 -1.91
N HIS A 195 16.70 -28.34 -0.94
CA HIS A 195 16.46 -29.22 0.20
C HIS A 195 15.74 -30.52 -0.21
N LEU A 196 14.73 -30.43 -1.07
CA LEU A 196 14.00 -31.59 -1.58
C LEU A 196 14.90 -32.52 -2.43
N GLU A 197 15.78 -31.96 -3.25
CA GLU A 197 16.75 -32.72 -4.03
C GLU A 197 17.74 -33.50 -3.12
N LYS A 198 18.24 -32.83 -2.06
CA LYS A 198 19.09 -33.49 -1.06
C LYS A 198 18.35 -34.63 -0.35
N LEU A 199 17.09 -34.38 0.02
CA LEU A 199 16.25 -35.40 0.66
C LEU A 199 16.02 -36.59 -0.27
N LEU A 200 15.68 -36.34 -1.53
CA LEU A 200 15.46 -37.35 -2.54
C LEU A 200 16.73 -38.24 -2.73
N ASN A 201 17.90 -37.60 -2.82
CA ASN A 201 19.17 -38.31 -2.96
C ASN A 201 19.48 -39.16 -1.70
N ALA A 202 19.21 -38.64 -0.50
CA ALA A 202 19.39 -39.38 0.74
C ALA A 202 18.53 -40.68 0.81
N TYR A 203 17.32 -40.66 0.28
CA TYR A 203 16.49 -41.84 0.11
C TYR A 203 17.04 -42.78 -0.95
N ARG A 204 17.47 -42.30 -2.11
CA ARG A 204 18.03 -43.10 -3.19
C ARG A 204 19.35 -43.79 -2.78
N ASP A 205 20.14 -43.10 -1.99
CA ASP A 205 21.44 -43.63 -1.50
C ASP A 205 21.27 -44.51 -0.26
N GLY A 206 20.05 -44.75 0.21
CA GLY A 206 19.76 -45.58 1.38
C GLY A 206 20.18 -44.98 2.72
N ILE A 207 20.52 -43.69 2.77
CA ILE A 207 20.86 -42.95 4.00
C ILE A 207 19.60 -42.75 4.86
N LEU A 208 18.47 -42.53 4.21
CA LEU A 208 17.17 -42.49 4.85
C LEU A 208 16.31 -43.67 4.38
N ILE A 209 15.64 -44.30 5.32
CA ILE A 209 14.70 -45.40 5.07
C ILE A 209 13.32 -44.94 5.44
N GLU A 210 12.35 -45.13 4.54
CA GLU A 210 10.95 -44.84 4.81
C GLU A 210 10.47 -45.69 5.99
N LYS A 211 9.98 -45.06 7.05
CA LYS A 211 9.31 -45.79 8.13
C LYS A 211 7.94 -46.20 7.60
N GLY A 212 7.75 -47.50 7.35
CA GLY A 212 6.45 -48.02 6.99
C GLY A 212 5.37 -47.56 7.97
N ILE A 213 4.24 -47.17 7.41
CA ILE A 213 2.99 -46.76 8.12
C ILE A 213 2.41 -47.97 8.81
#